data_dc5018daf1223624af5686ab98d56c76
#
_entry.id   dc5018daf1223624af5686ab98d56c76
#
_cell.length_a   1.000
_cell.length_b   1.000
_cell.length_c   1.000
_cell.angle_alpha   90.00
_cell.angle_beta   90.00
_cell.angle_gamma   90.00
#
_symmetry.space_group_name_H-M   'P 1'
#
loop_
_entity.id
_entity.type
_entity.pdbx_description
1 polymer ?
#
loop_
_entity_poly.entity_id
_entity_poly.type
_entity_poly.pdbx_seq_one_letter_code
_entity_poly.pdbx_strand_id
1 'polypeptide(L)'
;MQLTIGDIHGCLTSLETMLDLVQPSEDDLVVTLGDYVDRGPDSKGVIDRLLEFKKRHCLIHLMGNHEIQMIRALETKVDCERFLSDMCGGRDTLASYGGGFEDVPEAHWEFMRSAKLCHEVGDFILVHAGVEAGIAVSDQDSETYYYQRFHSQRAHVSGKTVVCGHTIQGDLPTDLGYAICLDTCAYGGGWLSALDLDSGKIWQTNERGESREMHRDDLAFSTN
;
A
#
# COMPACT_ATOMS: atom_id res chain seq x y z
N MET A 1 5.77 -10.21 15.26
CA MET A 1 4.68 -9.97 14.27
C MET A 1 5.28 -9.39 13.00
N GLN A 2 4.74 -9.79 11.86
CA GLN A 2 5.11 -9.23 10.55
C GLN A 2 3.83 -8.64 9.91
N LEU A 3 3.58 -7.36 10.19
CA LEU A 3 2.36 -6.66 9.77
C LEU A 3 2.53 -6.09 8.36
N THR A 4 1.61 -6.40 7.47
CA THR A 4 1.56 -5.82 6.12
C THR A 4 0.29 -4.99 5.96
N ILE A 5 0.40 -3.72 5.56
CA ILE A 5 -0.70 -2.76 5.41
C ILE A 5 -0.89 -2.45 3.92
N GLY A 6 -2.12 -2.53 3.43
CA GLY A 6 -2.50 -2.21 2.05
C GLY A 6 -2.52 -0.72 1.72
N ASP A 7 -3.16 -0.38 0.60
CA ASP A 7 -3.22 0.97 0.03
C ASP A 7 -3.92 1.96 0.96
N ILE A 8 -3.24 3.06 1.29
CA ILE A 8 -3.70 4.02 2.31
C ILE A 8 -4.44 5.21 1.67
N HIS A 9 -3.91 5.72 0.56
CA HIS A 9 -4.55 6.81 -0.20
C HIS A 9 -5.03 7.98 0.64
N GLY A 10 -4.14 8.62 1.41
CA GLY A 10 -4.49 9.79 2.21
C GLY A 10 -5.50 9.56 3.34
N CYS A 11 -5.84 8.30 3.64
CA CYS A 11 -6.79 7.93 4.70
C CYS A 11 -6.10 7.90 6.06
N LEU A 12 -5.80 9.09 6.60
CA LEU A 12 -5.07 9.25 7.85
C LEU A 12 -5.81 8.63 9.04
N THR A 13 -7.11 8.88 9.17
CA THR A 13 -7.92 8.33 10.28
C THR A 13 -7.88 6.80 10.28
N SER A 14 -7.97 6.19 9.10
CA SER A 14 -7.87 4.73 8.94
C SER A 14 -6.49 4.23 9.40
N LEU A 15 -5.41 4.90 9.01
CA LEU A 15 -4.05 4.53 9.40
C LEU A 15 -3.82 4.67 10.91
N GLU A 16 -4.24 5.78 11.51
CA GLU A 16 -4.10 6.02 12.95
C GLU A 16 -4.90 4.97 13.74
N THR A 17 -6.16 4.74 13.36
CA THR A 17 -7.00 3.70 13.97
C THR A 17 -6.35 2.32 13.85
N MET A 18 -5.73 2.00 12.71
CA MET A 18 -5.02 0.73 12.49
C MET A 18 -3.84 0.59 13.45
N LEU A 19 -2.99 1.61 13.54
CA LEU A 19 -1.80 1.57 14.38
C LEU A 19 -2.16 1.52 15.88
N ASP A 20 -3.23 2.22 16.27
CA ASP A 20 -3.73 2.22 17.65
C ASP A 20 -4.39 0.89 18.03
N LEU A 21 -5.05 0.21 17.08
CA LEU A 21 -5.67 -1.09 17.28
C LEU A 21 -4.64 -2.22 17.38
N VAL A 22 -3.67 -2.24 16.46
CA VAL A 22 -2.68 -3.31 16.36
C VAL A 22 -1.56 -3.14 17.36
N GLN A 23 -1.15 -1.90 17.66
CA GLN A 23 -0.06 -1.53 18.58
C GLN A 23 1.24 -2.32 18.30
N PRO A 24 1.82 -2.24 17.10
CA PRO A 24 3.07 -2.92 16.80
C PRO A 24 4.16 -2.50 17.80
N SER A 25 4.95 -3.44 18.27
CA SER A 25 6.13 -3.17 19.13
C SER A 25 7.31 -2.65 18.28
N GLU A 26 8.35 -2.16 18.94
CA GLU A 26 9.58 -1.69 18.25
C GLU A 26 10.31 -2.84 17.53
N ASP A 27 10.11 -4.09 17.98
CA ASP A 27 10.72 -5.30 17.39
C ASP A 27 9.88 -5.89 16.25
N ASP A 28 8.66 -5.42 16.03
CA ASP A 28 7.80 -5.90 14.95
C ASP A 28 8.19 -5.28 13.61
N LEU A 29 8.13 -6.09 12.56
CA LEU A 29 8.28 -5.60 11.19
C LEU A 29 6.94 -5.10 10.68
N VAL A 30 6.87 -3.84 10.28
CA VAL A 30 5.71 -3.27 9.58
C VAL A 30 6.11 -2.99 8.12
N VAL A 31 5.31 -3.49 7.18
CA VAL A 31 5.49 -3.24 5.75
C VAL A 31 4.24 -2.57 5.20
N THR A 32 4.38 -1.42 4.56
CA THR A 32 3.29 -0.75 3.85
C THR A 32 3.45 -0.95 2.34
N LEU A 33 2.37 -1.32 1.65
CA LEU A 33 2.44 -1.78 0.26
C LEU A 33 2.48 -0.65 -0.79
N GLY A 34 2.50 0.62 -0.37
CA GLY A 34 2.48 1.76 -1.29
C GLY A 34 1.13 2.47 -1.34
N ASP A 35 1.00 3.35 -2.30
CA ASP A 35 -0.18 4.19 -2.51
C ASP A 35 -0.59 4.96 -1.22
N TYR A 36 0.36 5.78 -0.75
CA TYR A 36 0.15 6.66 0.43
C TYR A 36 -0.63 7.90 0.08
N VAL A 37 -0.45 8.38 -1.15
CA VAL A 37 -0.98 9.65 -1.67
C VAL A 37 -2.21 9.44 -2.55
N ASP A 38 -2.85 10.54 -2.91
CA ASP A 38 -3.98 10.67 -3.82
C ASP A 38 -5.32 10.18 -3.27
N ARG A 39 -6.40 10.75 -3.80
CA ARG A 39 -7.81 10.34 -3.61
C ARG A 39 -8.40 10.63 -2.23
N GLY A 40 -7.67 10.31 -1.17
CA GLY A 40 -8.13 10.50 0.20
C GLY A 40 -7.84 11.90 0.75
N PRO A 41 -8.33 12.21 1.95
CA PRO A 41 -8.41 13.57 2.44
C PRO A 41 -7.08 14.17 2.91
N ASP A 42 -6.10 13.35 3.34
CA ASP A 42 -4.87 13.86 3.97
C ASP A 42 -3.62 13.04 3.66
N SER A 43 -3.15 13.14 2.42
CA SER A 43 -1.89 12.51 1.97
C SER A 43 -0.68 13.01 2.77
N LYS A 44 -0.67 14.31 3.12
CA LYS A 44 0.40 14.90 3.92
C LYS A 44 0.45 14.25 5.31
N GLY A 45 -0.67 14.18 6.00
CA GLY A 45 -0.77 13.58 7.33
C GLY A 45 -0.37 12.11 7.35
N VAL A 46 -0.71 11.35 6.31
CA VAL A 46 -0.27 9.94 6.16
C VAL A 46 1.25 9.84 6.13
N ILE A 47 1.94 10.64 5.29
CA ILE A 47 3.40 10.58 5.22
C ILE A 47 4.04 11.10 6.51
N ASP A 48 3.52 12.19 7.10
CA ASP A 48 3.96 12.68 8.42
C ASP A 48 3.88 11.57 9.47
N ARG A 49 2.76 10.85 9.52
CA ARG A 49 2.52 9.77 10.49
C ARG A 49 3.48 8.59 10.28
N LEU A 50 3.73 8.19 9.04
CA LEU A 50 4.66 7.10 8.72
C LEU A 50 6.11 7.49 9.01
N LEU A 51 6.51 8.73 8.74
CA LEU A 51 7.83 9.25 9.12
C LEU A 51 8.03 9.25 10.64
N GLU A 52 7.00 9.65 11.41
CA GLU A 52 7.07 9.60 12.87
C GLU A 52 7.14 8.14 13.38
N PHE A 53 6.33 7.25 12.81
CA PHE A 53 6.33 5.83 13.14
C PHE A 53 7.71 5.20 12.90
N LYS A 54 8.34 5.50 11.77
CA LYS A 54 9.67 4.99 11.38
C LYS A 54 10.79 5.37 12.34
N LYS A 55 10.64 6.41 13.16
CA LYS A 55 11.66 6.81 14.16
C LYS A 55 11.81 5.79 15.30
N ARG A 56 10.78 4.98 15.56
CA ARG A 56 10.73 4.06 16.70
C ARG A 56 10.47 2.62 16.31
N HIS A 57 10.01 2.37 15.09
CA HIS A 57 9.59 1.05 14.64
C HIS A 57 10.32 0.66 13.36
N CYS A 58 10.44 -0.65 13.14
CA CYS A 58 10.97 -1.18 11.89
C CYS A 58 9.91 -1.06 10.80
N LEU A 59 9.97 0.03 10.00
CA LEU A 59 9.08 0.27 8.87
C LEU A 59 9.81 0.07 7.55
N ILE A 60 9.29 -0.82 6.72
CA ILE A 60 9.61 -0.92 5.29
C ILE A 60 8.42 -0.36 4.53
N HIS A 61 8.66 0.63 3.67
CA HIS A 61 7.63 1.22 2.84
C HIS A 61 7.93 0.91 1.36
N LEU A 62 6.90 0.43 0.64
CA LEU A 62 7.02 0.09 -0.75
C LEU A 62 6.54 1.24 -1.64
N MET A 63 7.01 1.25 -2.88
CA MET A 63 6.63 2.21 -3.90
C MET A 63 5.34 1.78 -4.58
N GLY A 64 4.29 2.58 -4.45
CA GLY A 64 3.07 2.43 -5.22
C GLY A 64 3.12 3.18 -6.55
N ASN A 65 2.14 2.93 -7.42
CA ASN A 65 2.05 3.65 -8.68
C ASN A 65 1.65 5.12 -8.51
N HIS A 66 1.01 5.48 -7.42
CA HIS A 66 0.65 6.87 -7.12
C HIS A 66 1.86 7.71 -6.72
N GLU A 67 2.77 7.18 -5.90
CA GLU A 67 4.03 7.84 -5.58
C GLU A 67 4.91 8.05 -6.82
N ILE A 68 5.07 7.01 -7.66
CA ILE A 68 5.90 7.16 -8.88
C ILE A 68 5.25 8.13 -9.87
N GLN A 69 3.92 8.21 -9.96
CA GLN A 69 3.22 9.21 -10.77
C GLN A 69 3.44 10.62 -10.23
N MET A 70 3.37 10.84 -8.92
CA MET A 70 3.65 12.12 -8.28
C MET A 70 5.11 12.57 -8.53
N ILE A 71 6.08 11.66 -8.42
CA ILE A 71 7.49 11.94 -8.71
C ILE A 71 7.67 12.31 -10.19
N ARG A 72 7.13 11.53 -11.12
CA ARG A 72 7.20 11.79 -12.56
C ARG A 72 6.50 13.09 -12.96
N ALA A 73 5.50 13.53 -12.22
CA ALA A 73 4.80 14.80 -12.48
C ALA A 73 5.72 16.03 -12.43
N LEU A 74 6.89 15.92 -11.76
CA LEU A 74 7.91 16.98 -11.76
C LEU A 74 8.77 16.99 -13.03
N GLU A 75 8.73 15.94 -13.86
CA GLU A 75 9.64 15.78 -14.99
C GLU A 75 9.07 16.35 -16.27
N THR A 76 7.77 16.13 -16.54
CA THR A 76 7.12 16.61 -17.76
C THR A 76 5.73 17.20 -17.52
N LYS A 77 5.32 18.11 -18.42
CA LYS A 77 3.96 18.67 -18.38
C LYS A 77 2.88 17.59 -18.56
N VAL A 78 3.14 16.57 -19.38
CA VAL A 78 2.19 15.47 -19.64
C VAL A 78 1.98 14.64 -18.39
N ASP A 79 3.05 14.30 -17.68
CA ASP A 79 2.96 13.54 -16.43
C ASP A 79 2.28 14.37 -15.34
N CYS A 80 2.55 15.68 -15.28
CA CYS A 80 1.85 16.59 -14.37
C CYS A 80 0.34 16.63 -14.65
N GLU A 81 -0.08 16.78 -15.91
CA GLU A 81 -1.49 16.76 -16.29
C GLU A 81 -2.16 15.43 -15.95
N ARG A 82 -1.44 14.31 -16.14
CA ARG A 82 -1.91 12.97 -15.79
C ARG A 82 -2.10 12.82 -14.28
N PHE A 83 -1.10 13.22 -13.48
CA PHE A 83 -1.15 13.17 -12.01
C PHE A 83 -2.31 14.01 -11.47
N LEU A 84 -2.52 15.20 -12.02
CA LEU A 84 -3.60 16.11 -11.62
C LEU A 84 -4.99 15.76 -12.18
N SER A 85 -5.11 14.66 -12.91
CA SER A 85 -6.42 14.19 -13.41
C SER A 85 -7.28 13.60 -12.29
N ASP A 86 -8.61 13.65 -12.46
CA ASP A 86 -9.56 13.04 -11.53
C ASP A 86 -9.35 11.52 -11.39
N MET A 87 -8.76 10.87 -12.40
CA MET A 87 -8.45 9.45 -12.37
C MET A 87 -7.32 9.14 -11.38
N CYS A 88 -6.31 10.00 -11.30
CA CYS A 88 -5.19 9.82 -10.37
C CYS A 88 -5.54 10.34 -8.98
N GLY A 89 -6.13 11.52 -8.86
CA GLY A 89 -6.48 12.16 -7.59
C GLY A 89 -5.37 13.03 -7.00
N GLY A 90 -4.35 13.40 -7.79
CA GLY A 90 -3.22 14.20 -7.32
C GLY A 90 -3.57 15.62 -6.84
N ARG A 91 -4.75 16.14 -7.25
CA ARG A 91 -5.26 17.42 -6.73
C ARG A 91 -5.56 17.35 -5.24
N ASP A 92 -6.11 16.23 -4.76
CA ASP A 92 -6.39 16.03 -3.34
C ASP A 92 -5.08 15.98 -2.55
N THR A 93 -4.06 15.30 -3.10
CA THR A 93 -2.71 15.31 -2.53
C THR A 93 -2.17 16.72 -2.39
N LEU A 94 -2.08 17.50 -3.48
CA LEU A 94 -1.55 18.85 -3.40
C LEU A 94 -2.37 19.76 -2.47
N ALA A 95 -3.69 19.59 -2.44
CA ALA A 95 -4.55 20.32 -1.51
C ALA A 95 -4.18 20.07 -0.03
N SER A 96 -3.80 18.84 0.32
CA SER A 96 -3.35 18.50 1.68
C SER A 96 -2.03 19.17 2.08
N TYR A 97 -1.20 19.55 1.09
CA TYR A 97 0.07 20.24 1.31
C TYR A 97 -0.01 21.77 1.29
N GLY A 98 -1.07 22.34 0.74
CA GLY A 98 -1.21 23.79 0.59
C GLY A 98 -1.50 24.25 -0.83
N GLY A 99 -1.42 23.38 -1.82
CA GLY A 99 -1.89 23.58 -3.20
C GLY A 99 -0.86 23.36 -4.30
N GLY A 100 0.44 23.38 -3.99
CA GLY A 100 1.51 23.24 -4.99
C GLY A 100 2.54 22.17 -4.64
N PHE A 101 3.32 21.76 -5.64
CA PHE A 101 4.46 20.85 -5.44
C PHE A 101 5.54 21.49 -4.56
N GLU A 102 5.67 22.82 -4.60
CA GLU A 102 6.60 23.61 -3.77
C GLU A 102 6.25 23.57 -2.29
N ASP A 103 5.01 23.20 -1.95
CA ASP A 103 4.56 23.09 -0.56
C ASP A 103 4.87 21.70 0.05
N VAL A 104 5.31 20.74 -0.79
CA VAL A 104 5.67 19.39 -0.35
C VAL A 104 7.07 19.40 0.31
N PRO A 105 7.21 19.06 1.60
CA PRO A 105 8.50 19.05 2.27
C PRO A 105 9.49 18.07 1.61
N GLU A 106 10.80 18.42 1.57
CA GLU A 106 11.81 17.53 1.01
C GLU A 106 11.85 16.16 1.70
N ALA A 107 11.61 16.10 3.01
CA ALA A 107 11.53 14.83 3.74
C ALA A 107 10.43 13.88 3.20
N HIS A 108 9.33 14.42 2.65
CA HIS A 108 8.27 13.63 2.03
C HIS A 108 8.70 13.12 0.64
N TRP A 109 9.38 13.96 -0.15
CA TRP A 109 10.01 13.52 -1.40
C TRP A 109 11.04 12.42 -1.17
N GLU A 110 11.89 12.57 -0.15
CA GLU A 110 12.88 11.56 0.24
C GLU A 110 12.19 10.26 0.70
N PHE A 111 11.11 10.35 1.48
CA PHE A 111 10.32 9.18 1.87
C PHE A 111 9.84 8.43 0.64
N MET A 112 9.16 9.09 -0.29
CA MET A 112 8.67 8.44 -1.51
C MET A 112 9.81 7.87 -2.36
N ARG A 113 10.88 8.64 -2.63
CA ARG A 113 12.01 8.21 -3.47
C ARG A 113 12.80 7.06 -2.86
N SER A 114 12.82 6.90 -1.53
CA SER A 114 13.51 5.82 -0.82
C SER A 114 12.66 4.54 -0.68
N ALA A 115 11.43 4.54 -1.18
CA ALA A 115 10.56 3.38 -1.13
C ALA A 115 11.14 2.22 -1.95
N LYS A 116 10.99 1.00 -1.43
CA LYS A 116 11.46 -0.22 -2.10
C LYS A 116 10.43 -0.68 -3.14
N LEU A 117 10.88 -1.38 -4.16
CA LEU A 117 9.99 -2.01 -5.15
C LEU A 117 9.31 -3.25 -4.60
N CYS A 118 10.04 -4.02 -3.78
CA CYS A 118 9.54 -5.24 -3.16
C CYS A 118 10.28 -5.51 -1.85
N HIS A 119 9.72 -6.40 -1.05
CA HIS A 119 10.38 -6.97 0.12
C HIS A 119 10.03 -8.46 0.25
N GLU A 120 11.05 -9.30 0.41
CA GLU A 120 10.86 -10.72 0.69
C GLU A 120 11.06 -11.00 2.17
N VAL A 121 10.13 -11.70 2.77
CA VAL A 121 10.20 -12.11 4.17
C VAL A 121 9.56 -13.50 4.35
N GLY A 122 10.29 -14.44 4.92
CA GLY A 122 9.81 -15.83 5.06
C GLY A 122 9.31 -16.41 3.73
N ASP A 123 8.09 -16.89 3.73
CA ASP A 123 7.42 -17.48 2.58
C ASP A 123 6.60 -16.46 1.77
N PHE A 124 6.86 -15.17 1.93
CA PHE A 124 6.10 -14.11 1.28
C PHE A 124 6.97 -13.21 0.40
N ILE A 125 6.36 -12.71 -0.68
CA ILE A 125 6.85 -11.62 -1.53
C ILE A 125 5.87 -10.47 -1.38
N LEU A 126 6.32 -9.36 -0.81
CA LEU A 126 5.53 -8.15 -0.59
C LEU A 126 5.83 -7.17 -1.70
N VAL A 127 4.82 -6.75 -2.44
CA VAL A 127 4.92 -5.82 -3.57
C VAL A 127 3.69 -4.93 -3.63
N HIS A 128 3.77 -3.79 -4.32
CA HIS A 128 2.59 -2.96 -4.46
C HIS A 128 1.52 -3.65 -5.33
N ALA A 129 1.82 -3.99 -6.58
CA ALA A 129 0.81 -4.50 -7.51
C ALA A 129 0.93 -6.00 -7.80
N GLY A 130 2.11 -6.49 -8.14
CA GLY A 130 2.32 -7.91 -8.41
C GLY A 130 3.69 -8.24 -8.97
N VAL A 131 3.87 -9.50 -9.35
CA VAL A 131 5.09 -10.04 -9.98
C VAL A 131 4.73 -10.99 -11.12
N GLU A 132 5.57 -11.06 -12.14
CA GLU A 132 5.48 -12.10 -13.16
C GLU A 132 5.90 -13.45 -12.57
N ALA A 133 5.03 -14.44 -12.65
CA ALA A 133 5.16 -15.70 -11.94
C ALA A 133 6.42 -16.51 -12.31
N GLY A 134 6.86 -16.44 -13.56
CA GLY A 134 8.00 -17.20 -14.09
C GLY A 134 9.36 -16.51 -14.00
N ILE A 135 9.43 -15.29 -13.45
CA ILE A 135 10.63 -14.45 -13.39
C ILE A 135 11.04 -14.28 -11.94
N ALA A 136 12.34 -14.42 -11.63
CA ALA A 136 12.84 -14.18 -10.28
C ALA A 136 12.56 -12.73 -9.83
N VAL A 137 12.32 -12.53 -8.53
CA VAL A 137 11.98 -11.18 -7.98
C VAL A 137 13.05 -10.14 -8.34
N SER A 138 14.33 -10.52 -8.36
CA SER A 138 15.45 -9.62 -8.74
C SER A 138 15.43 -9.17 -10.20
N ASP A 139 14.75 -9.91 -11.08
CA ASP A 139 14.82 -9.75 -12.53
C ASP A 139 13.53 -9.19 -13.14
N GLN A 140 12.57 -8.84 -12.30
CA GLN A 140 11.29 -8.24 -12.68
C GLN A 140 11.47 -6.86 -13.32
N ASP A 141 10.63 -6.52 -14.30
CA ASP A 141 10.50 -5.14 -14.75
C ASP A 141 9.84 -4.28 -13.65
N SER A 142 10.34 -3.07 -13.44
CA SER A 142 9.78 -2.16 -12.42
C SER A 142 8.31 -1.82 -12.65
N GLU A 143 7.87 -1.74 -13.91
CA GLU A 143 6.45 -1.47 -14.24
C GLU A 143 5.52 -2.61 -13.78
N THR A 144 6.03 -3.84 -13.70
CA THR A 144 5.29 -4.98 -13.14
C THR A 144 4.94 -4.73 -11.67
N TYR A 145 5.90 -4.25 -10.87
CA TYR A 145 5.66 -3.93 -9.47
C TYR A 145 4.61 -2.85 -9.26
N TYR A 146 4.45 -1.91 -10.22
CA TYR A 146 3.53 -0.79 -10.10
C TYR A 146 2.13 -1.05 -10.67
N TYR A 147 2.00 -1.94 -11.69
CA TYR A 147 0.77 -1.95 -12.50
C TYR A 147 0.17 -3.33 -12.77
N GLN A 148 0.81 -4.43 -12.34
CA GLN A 148 0.25 -5.76 -12.56
C GLN A 148 -1.08 -5.92 -11.83
N ARG A 149 -2.14 -6.34 -12.55
CA ARG A 149 -3.45 -6.57 -11.94
C ARG A 149 -3.49 -7.89 -11.18
N PHE A 150 -4.14 -7.88 -10.00
CA PHE A 150 -4.23 -9.06 -9.13
C PHE A 150 -4.85 -10.27 -9.82
N HIS A 151 -5.91 -10.09 -10.62
CA HIS A 151 -6.56 -11.18 -11.36
C HIS A 151 -5.65 -11.87 -12.40
N SER A 152 -4.56 -11.22 -12.80
CA SER A 152 -3.55 -11.84 -13.68
C SER A 152 -2.43 -12.54 -12.92
N GLN A 153 -2.37 -12.39 -11.58
CA GLN A 153 -1.38 -13.05 -10.74
C GLN A 153 -1.47 -14.57 -10.85
N ARG A 154 -0.33 -15.25 -10.80
CA ARG A 154 -0.20 -16.71 -10.80
C ARG A 154 0.79 -17.11 -9.70
N ALA A 155 0.80 -18.39 -9.33
CA ALA A 155 1.78 -18.91 -8.37
C ALA A 155 3.20 -18.63 -8.86
N HIS A 156 3.98 -17.95 -8.02
CA HIS A 156 5.34 -17.56 -8.35
C HIS A 156 6.28 -18.77 -8.35
N VAL A 157 7.28 -18.78 -9.23
CA VAL A 157 8.25 -19.88 -9.41
C VAL A 157 9.02 -20.22 -8.12
N SER A 158 9.17 -19.26 -7.19
CA SER A 158 9.81 -19.50 -5.89
C SER A 158 8.95 -20.32 -4.93
N GLY A 159 7.67 -20.52 -5.21
CA GLY A 159 6.70 -21.13 -4.29
C GLY A 159 6.20 -20.20 -3.18
N LYS A 160 6.70 -18.95 -3.09
CA LYS A 160 6.26 -17.96 -2.10
C LYS A 160 4.89 -17.39 -2.45
N THR A 161 4.13 -17.01 -1.42
CA THR A 161 2.86 -16.28 -1.56
C THR A 161 3.13 -14.79 -1.80
N VAL A 162 2.52 -14.24 -2.86
CA VAL A 162 2.58 -12.80 -3.15
C VAL A 162 1.54 -12.06 -2.30
N VAL A 163 1.94 -10.99 -1.60
CA VAL A 163 1.00 -10.09 -0.92
C VAL A 163 1.08 -8.71 -1.57
N CYS A 164 -0.06 -8.19 -2.02
CA CYS A 164 -0.11 -6.97 -2.79
C CYS A 164 -1.35 -6.11 -2.47
N GLY A 165 -1.42 -4.93 -3.09
CA GLY A 165 -2.51 -3.96 -3.10
C GLY A 165 -2.98 -3.66 -4.52
N HIS A 166 -3.12 -2.36 -4.88
CA HIS A 166 -3.32 -1.82 -6.23
C HIS A 166 -4.63 -2.20 -6.92
N THR A 167 -5.12 -3.39 -6.73
CA THR A 167 -6.34 -3.87 -7.41
C THR A 167 -7.46 -4.01 -6.41
N ILE A 168 -8.38 -3.05 -6.40
CA ILE A 168 -9.51 -3.02 -5.46
C ILE A 168 -10.27 -4.35 -5.50
N GLN A 169 -10.45 -4.96 -4.33
CA GLN A 169 -11.15 -6.23 -4.19
C GLN A 169 -12.63 -6.04 -3.83
N GLY A 170 -12.99 -5.29 -2.94
CA GLY A 170 -14.32 -5.10 -2.37
C GLY A 170 -14.18 -4.85 -0.87
N ASP A 171 -15.12 -5.33 -0.07
CA ASP A 171 -15.09 -5.13 1.37
C ASP A 171 -14.02 -5.95 2.10
N LEU A 172 -13.61 -7.07 1.52
CA LEU A 172 -12.66 -8.01 2.11
C LEU A 172 -11.43 -8.20 1.22
N PRO A 173 -10.26 -8.45 1.81
CA PRO A 173 -9.11 -8.96 1.08
C PRO A 173 -9.44 -10.24 0.31
N THR A 174 -8.74 -10.49 -0.77
CA THR A 174 -8.88 -11.73 -1.55
C THR A 174 -7.64 -12.58 -1.38
N ASP A 175 -7.83 -13.85 -1.06
CA ASP A 175 -6.78 -14.86 -0.97
C ASP A 175 -7.00 -15.96 -2.01
N LEU A 176 -5.99 -16.17 -2.88
CA LEU A 176 -5.96 -17.22 -3.90
C LEU A 176 -5.08 -18.41 -3.46
N GLY A 177 -4.59 -18.42 -2.22
CA GLY A 177 -3.63 -19.39 -1.70
C GLY A 177 -2.18 -19.08 -2.07
N TYR A 178 -1.92 -18.65 -3.30
CA TYR A 178 -0.60 -18.25 -3.80
C TYR A 178 -0.42 -16.74 -3.91
N ALA A 179 -1.49 -15.97 -3.75
CA ALA A 179 -1.47 -14.50 -3.75
C ALA A 179 -2.60 -13.95 -2.89
N ILE A 180 -2.32 -12.85 -2.17
CA ILE A 180 -3.27 -12.13 -1.30
C ILE A 180 -3.27 -10.67 -1.72
N CYS A 181 -4.46 -10.08 -1.93
CA CYS A 181 -4.62 -8.66 -2.19
C CYS A 181 -5.31 -7.98 -1.02
N LEU A 182 -4.67 -6.93 -0.48
CA LEU A 182 -5.14 -6.18 0.68
C LEU A 182 -5.84 -4.85 0.32
N ASP A 183 -5.93 -4.47 -0.96
CA ASP A 183 -6.61 -3.23 -1.36
C ASP A 183 -8.13 -3.39 -1.27
N THR A 184 -8.70 -2.80 -0.23
CA THR A 184 -10.13 -2.79 0.04
C THR A 184 -10.73 -1.38 0.00
N CYS A 185 -10.12 -0.51 -0.84
CA CYS A 185 -10.64 0.81 -1.23
C CYS A 185 -10.91 1.76 -0.06
N ALA A 186 -9.92 1.97 0.81
CA ALA A 186 -10.04 2.84 1.99
C ALA A 186 -10.61 4.22 1.65
N TYR A 187 -10.09 4.88 0.61
CA TYR A 187 -10.50 6.21 0.16
C TYR A 187 -11.92 6.26 -0.39
N GLY A 188 -12.45 5.16 -0.91
CA GLY A 188 -13.79 5.08 -1.51
C GLY A 188 -14.89 4.75 -0.51
N GLY A 189 -14.66 4.92 0.80
CA GLY A 189 -15.57 4.57 1.86
C GLY A 189 -15.52 3.09 2.25
N GLY A 190 -14.54 2.35 1.74
CA GLY A 190 -14.22 0.98 2.12
C GLY A 190 -13.33 0.92 3.36
N TRP A 191 -12.36 0.00 3.35
CA TRP A 191 -11.53 -0.33 4.50
C TRP A 191 -10.03 -0.26 4.15
N LEU A 192 -9.22 0.19 5.10
CA LEU A 192 -7.78 -0.07 5.11
C LEU A 192 -7.57 -1.44 5.73
N SER A 193 -6.93 -2.36 5.00
CA SER A 193 -6.68 -3.72 5.46
C SER A 193 -5.24 -3.92 5.85
N ALA A 194 -5.01 -4.67 6.94
CA ALA A 194 -3.68 -5.12 7.35
C ALA A 194 -3.72 -6.61 7.69
N LEU A 195 -2.63 -7.31 7.36
CA LEU A 195 -2.43 -8.76 7.59
C LEU A 195 -1.18 -8.99 8.42
N ASP A 196 -1.29 -9.73 9.52
CA ASP A 196 -0.14 -10.34 10.18
C ASP A 196 0.23 -11.65 9.46
N LEU A 197 1.41 -11.67 8.86
CA LEU A 197 1.88 -12.81 8.07
C LEU A 197 2.18 -14.03 8.95
N ASP A 198 2.47 -13.81 10.23
CA ASP A 198 2.82 -14.91 11.16
C ASP A 198 1.57 -15.66 11.63
N SER A 199 0.50 -14.95 11.96
CA SER A 199 -0.72 -15.53 12.52
C SER A 199 -1.86 -15.69 11.53
N GLY A 200 -1.84 -14.97 10.39
CA GLY A 200 -2.96 -14.90 9.46
C GLY A 200 -4.10 -13.98 9.93
N LYS A 201 -3.93 -13.25 11.02
CA LYS A 201 -4.92 -12.29 11.52
C LYS A 201 -4.99 -11.07 10.61
N ILE A 202 -6.21 -10.63 10.31
CA ILE A 202 -6.50 -9.46 9.48
C ILE A 202 -7.25 -8.43 10.33
N TRP A 203 -6.83 -7.19 10.24
CA TRP A 203 -7.54 -6.03 10.75
C TRP A 203 -8.00 -5.15 9.61
N GLN A 204 -9.14 -4.53 9.78
CA GLN A 204 -9.64 -3.51 8.86
C GLN A 204 -10.12 -2.30 9.65
N THR A 205 -9.77 -1.11 9.17
CA THR A 205 -10.19 0.18 9.73
C THR A 205 -10.68 1.11 8.63
N ASN A 206 -11.46 2.13 8.95
CA ASN A 206 -11.97 3.07 7.95
C ASN A 206 -11.92 4.53 8.43
N GLU A 207 -12.21 5.47 7.55
CA GLU A 207 -12.17 6.91 7.83
C GLU A 207 -13.26 7.39 8.83
N ARG A 208 -14.16 6.51 9.26
CA ARG A 208 -15.10 6.78 10.37
C ARG A 208 -14.54 6.36 11.74
N GLY A 209 -13.32 5.83 11.79
CA GLY A 209 -12.71 5.27 13.00
C GLY A 209 -13.31 3.92 13.43
N GLU A 210 -14.03 3.27 12.53
CA GLU A 210 -14.56 1.92 12.78
C GLU A 210 -13.45 0.89 12.52
N SER A 211 -13.53 -0.25 13.22
CA SER A 211 -12.60 -1.36 13.05
C SER A 211 -13.30 -2.71 13.08
N ARG A 212 -12.70 -3.70 12.43
CA ARG A 212 -13.11 -5.10 12.51
C ARG A 212 -11.90 -6.02 12.37
N GLU A 213 -12.04 -7.24 12.86
CA GLU A 213 -11.01 -8.28 12.83
C GLU A 213 -11.57 -9.55 12.21
N MET A 214 -10.71 -10.29 11.53
CA MET A 214 -11.02 -11.61 10.97
C MET A 214 -9.73 -12.42 10.84
N HIS A 215 -9.84 -13.64 10.41
CA HIS A 215 -8.69 -14.46 10.09
C HIS A 215 -8.63 -14.74 8.59
N ARG A 216 -7.44 -14.91 8.04
CA ARG A 216 -7.21 -15.24 6.63
C ARG A 216 -8.01 -16.48 6.19
N ASP A 217 -8.14 -17.47 7.07
CA ASP A 217 -8.88 -18.71 6.80
C ASP A 217 -10.39 -18.48 6.67
N ASP A 218 -10.90 -17.32 7.14
CA ASP A 218 -12.31 -16.94 6.99
C ASP A 218 -12.61 -16.34 5.61
N LEU A 219 -11.56 -15.98 4.85
CA LEU A 219 -11.72 -15.49 3.49
C LEU A 219 -12.14 -16.66 2.57
N ALA A 220 -13.27 -16.50 1.90
CA ALA A 220 -13.70 -17.49 0.91
C ALA A 220 -12.63 -17.59 -0.19
N PHE A 221 -12.12 -18.82 -0.43
CA PHE A 221 -11.26 -19.05 -1.59
C PHE A 221 -12.04 -18.72 -2.85
N SER A 222 -11.66 -17.67 -3.56
CA SER A 222 -12.18 -17.37 -4.89
C SER A 222 -11.63 -18.40 -5.87
N THR A 223 -12.31 -19.54 -5.97
CA THR A 223 -12.06 -20.51 -7.05
C THR A 223 -12.72 -19.97 -8.32
N ASN A 224 -11.95 -19.30 -9.16
CA ASN A 224 -12.33 -19.04 -10.56
C ASN A 224 -11.70 -20.08 -11.46
#